data_f90dbd6f13db696f135756c8c92d5468
#
_entry.id   f90dbd6f13db696f135756c8c92d5468
#
_cell.length_a   1.000
_cell.length_b   1.000
_cell.length_c   1.000
_cell.angle_alpha   90.00
_cell.angle_beta   90.00
_cell.angle_gamma   90.00
#
_symmetry.space_group_name_H-M   'P 1'
#
loop_
_entity.id
_entity.type
_entity.pdbx_description
1 polymer ?
#
loop_
_entity_poly.entity_id
_entity_poly.type
_entity_poly.pdbx_seq_one_letter_code
_entity_poly.pdbx_strand_id
1 'polypeptide(L)'
;ACHYPMIVIPEMFDKTEITVEKIVNLVISSIIKRKIMGMDYGAAVISEGVFHALSDEEIRKSGIHFTYDEHGHPELGKVSKAHIFNEMIEKKVKELGIKVKSRPVELGYEIRCQTPIAYDLTYCSELGIGVHKLFAEGKTGCMVYVDSEGNVSPLYLKDLQDPTTGKIPPRLVDIKSDKFTSVVETILNAITPADYEAAKAYVPNPEEYDFHKILNWK
;
A
#
# COMPACT_ATOMS: atom_id res chain seq x y z
N ALA A 1 -16.14 4.08 -10.28
CA ALA A 1 -15.12 4.12 -11.10
C ALA A 1 -13.90 4.98 -10.70
N CYS A 2 -13.37 4.75 -9.52
CA CYS A 2 -12.07 5.30 -9.16
C CYS A 2 -11.00 4.50 -9.91
N HIS A 3 -10.36 5.12 -10.89
CA HIS A 3 -9.21 4.51 -11.54
C HIS A 3 -7.99 4.71 -10.64
N TYR A 4 -7.48 3.64 -10.06
CA TYR A 4 -6.23 3.62 -9.32
C TYR A 4 -5.10 3.07 -10.21
N PRO A 5 -4.53 3.91 -11.09
CA PRO A 5 -3.52 3.47 -12.05
C PRO A 5 -2.18 3.11 -11.41
N MET A 6 -1.99 3.38 -10.12
CA MET A 6 -0.81 2.98 -9.36
C MET A 6 -1.18 2.59 -7.93
N ILE A 7 -0.66 1.45 -7.52
CA ILE A 7 -0.73 0.92 -6.15
C ILE A 7 0.69 0.60 -5.73
N VAL A 8 1.08 1.04 -4.54
CA VAL A 8 2.41 0.77 -3.96
C VAL A 8 2.24 0.10 -2.61
N ILE A 9 2.71 -1.13 -2.50
CA ILE A 9 2.72 -1.92 -1.26
C ILE A 9 4.13 -2.44 -0.97
N PRO A 10 4.50 -2.71 0.30
CA PRO A 10 5.86 -3.17 0.66
C PRO A 10 6.27 -4.44 -0.07
N GLU A 11 5.35 -5.38 -0.25
CA GLU A 11 5.60 -6.69 -0.86
C GLU A 11 6.07 -6.61 -2.32
N MET A 12 5.79 -5.50 -3.01
CA MET A 12 6.29 -5.29 -4.38
C MET A 12 7.82 -5.15 -4.44
N PHE A 13 8.46 -4.84 -3.30
CA PHE A 13 9.89 -4.65 -3.20
C PHE A 13 10.65 -5.90 -2.72
N ASP A 14 10.10 -7.08 -2.95
CA ASP A 14 10.70 -8.37 -2.51
C ASP A 14 12.14 -8.60 -3.00
N LYS A 15 12.51 -7.97 -4.12
CA LYS A 15 13.82 -8.10 -4.77
C LYS A 15 14.68 -6.84 -4.71
N THR A 16 14.24 -5.82 -4.00
CA THR A 16 14.96 -4.55 -3.93
C THR A 16 14.64 -3.82 -2.64
N GLU A 17 15.55 -2.96 -2.19
CA GLU A 17 15.32 -2.10 -1.04
C GLU A 17 14.22 -1.07 -1.32
N ILE A 18 13.39 -0.79 -0.32
CA ILE A 18 12.40 0.27 -0.38
C ILE A 18 13.10 1.61 -0.13
N THR A 19 13.03 2.49 -1.10
CA THR A 19 13.54 3.86 -0.98
C THR A 19 12.47 4.85 -1.37
N VAL A 20 12.57 6.06 -0.81
CA VAL A 20 11.67 7.17 -1.15
C VAL A 20 11.70 7.45 -2.64
N GLU A 21 12.87 7.44 -3.25
CA GLU A 21 13.04 7.68 -4.68
C GLU A 21 12.27 6.67 -5.53
N LYS A 22 12.36 5.37 -5.22
CA LYS A 22 11.63 4.33 -5.94
C LYS A 22 10.12 4.48 -5.83
N ILE A 23 9.63 4.82 -4.63
CA ILE A 23 8.20 5.07 -4.41
C ILE A 23 7.73 6.24 -5.28
N VAL A 24 8.47 7.35 -5.26
CA VAL A 24 8.17 8.52 -6.09
C VAL A 24 8.23 8.17 -7.57
N ASN A 25 9.28 7.46 -8.01
CA ASN A 25 9.44 7.08 -9.42
C ASN A 25 8.32 6.16 -9.92
N LEU A 26 7.77 5.27 -9.07
CA LEU A 26 6.58 4.48 -9.42
C LEU A 26 5.36 5.37 -9.70
N VAL A 27 5.13 6.38 -8.85
CA VAL A 27 4.02 7.32 -9.07
C VAL A 27 4.25 8.18 -10.31
N ILE A 28 5.47 8.68 -10.52
CA ILE A 28 5.84 9.43 -11.73
C ILE A 28 5.68 8.57 -12.98
N SER A 29 6.09 7.30 -12.92
CA SER A 29 5.86 6.32 -13.99
C SER A 29 4.40 6.30 -14.44
N SER A 30 3.50 6.20 -13.46
CA SER A 30 2.06 6.22 -13.73
C SER A 30 1.57 7.56 -14.31
N ILE A 31 2.04 8.67 -13.78
CA ILE A 31 1.69 10.01 -14.30
C ILE A 31 2.07 10.12 -15.77
N ILE A 32 3.30 9.74 -16.12
CA ILE A 32 3.80 9.82 -17.50
C ILE A 32 3.02 8.87 -18.41
N LYS A 33 2.83 7.61 -17.98
CA LYS A 33 2.06 6.64 -18.78
C LYS A 33 0.66 7.15 -19.09
N ARG A 34 -0.02 7.74 -18.11
CA ARG A 34 -1.36 8.31 -18.32
C ARG A 34 -1.35 9.52 -19.25
N LYS A 35 -0.33 10.36 -19.19
CA LYS A 35 -0.16 11.47 -20.16
C LYS A 35 0.07 10.97 -21.58
N ILE A 36 0.87 9.91 -21.76
CA ILE A 36 1.04 9.24 -23.07
C ILE A 36 -0.32 8.73 -23.58
N MET A 37 -1.17 8.25 -22.69
CA MET A 37 -2.53 7.79 -23.02
C MET A 37 -3.55 8.93 -23.21
N GLY A 38 -3.13 10.21 -23.11
CA GLY A 38 -4.02 11.37 -23.21
C GLY A 38 -4.90 11.61 -21.97
N MET A 39 -4.50 11.10 -20.81
CA MET A 39 -5.26 11.22 -19.56
C MET A 39 -4.55 12.14 -18.58
N ASP A 40 -5.22 13.20 -18.13
CA ASP A 40 -4.68 14.20 -17.20
C ASP A 40 -5.17 14.02 -15.75
N TYR A 41 -5.67 12.85 -15.39
CA TYR A 41 -6.16 12.53 -14.04
C TYR A 41 -5.78 11.11 -13.63
N GLY A 42 -5.79 10.84 -12.33
CA GLY A 42 -5.51 9.53 -11.76
C GLY A 42 -5.39 9.61 -10.25
N ALA A 43 -5.22 8.46 -9.61
CA ALA A 43 -4.93 8.36 -8.19
C ALA A 43 -3.85 7.30 -7.97
N ALA A 44 -2.90 7.57 -7.08
CA ALA A 44 -1.97 6.58 -6.58
C ALA A 44 -2.36 6.20 -5.15
N VAL A 45 -2.44 4.90 -4.88
CA VAL A 45 -2.68 4.37 -3.53
C VAL A 45 -1.36 3.85 -2.98
N ILE A 46 -0.89 4.44 -1.89
CA ILE A 46 0.33 4.02 -1.21
C ILE A 46 -0.08 3.44 0.15
N SER A 47 0.24 2.17 0.37
CA SER A 47 -0.02 1.51 1.64
C SER A 47 0.78 2.18 2.77
N GLU A 48 0.18 2.33 3.93
CA GLU A 48 0.86 2.80 5.14
C GLU A 48 2.10 1.96 5.46
N GLY A 49 2.04 0.66 5.21
CA GLY A 49 3.14 -0.27 5.41
C GLY A 49 4.41 0.07 4.62
N VAL A 50 4.30 0.75 3.49
CA VAL A 50 5.46 1.23 2.71
C VAL A 50 6.29 2.22 3.52
N PHE A 51 5.64 3.13 4.23
CA PHE A 51 6.32 4.10 5.08
C PHE A 51 7.03 3.45 6.27
N HIS A 52 6.38 2.46 6.89
CA HIS A 52 6.97 1.69 7.99
C HIS A 52 8.12 0.77 7.56
N ALA A 53 8.21 0.45 6.28
CA ALA A 53 9.29 -0.36 5.72
C ALA A 53 10.51 0.45 5.24
N LEU A 54 10.42 1.79 5.26
CA LEU A 54 11.57 2.66 4.98
C LEU A 54 12.57 2.58 6.14
N SER A 55 13.87 2.63 5.81
CA SER A 55 14.92 2.78 6.81
C SER A 55 14.91 4.19 7.42
N ASP A 56 15.44 4.34 8.65
CA ASP A 56 15.58 5.65 9.29
C ASP A 56 16.40 6.63 8.44
N GLU A 57 17.35 6.13 7.66
CA GLU A 57 18.16 6.93 6.74
C GLU A 57 17.30 7.48 5.60
N GLU A 58 16.46 6.66 4.99
CA GLU A 58 15.53 7.09 3.95
C GLU A 58 14.50 8.10 4.47
N ILE A 59 14.01 7.88 5.68
CA ILE A 59 13.10 8.83 6.34
C ILE A 59 13.79 10.18 6.56
N ARG A 60 15.05 10.20 7.01
CA ARG A 60 15.83 11.45 7.17
C ARG A 60 16.13 12.14 5.85
N LYS A 61 16.45 11.38 4.80
CA LYS A 61 16.66 11.93 3.45
C LYS A 61 15.44 12.64 2.88
N SER A 62 14.25 12.27 3.34
CA SER A 62 13.01 12.93 2.93
C SER A 62 12.94 14.42 3.27
N GLY A 63 13.82 14.90 4.17
CA GLY A 63 13.87 16.30 4.62
C GLY A 63 12.71 16.69 5.52
N ILE A 64 11.93 15.74 6.00
CA ILE A 64 10.78 16.00 6.86
C ILE A 64 11.26 16.15 8.30
N HIS A 65 10.80 17.21 8.95
CA HIS A 65 11.03 17.41 10.36
C HIS A 65 10.09 16.51 11.18
N PHE A 66 10.67 15.47 11.78
CA PHE A 66 9.98 14.61 12.74
C PHE A 66 10.25 15.09 14.16
N THR A 67 9.26 14.95 15.04
CA THR A 67 9.52 14.85 16.47
C THR A 67 10.04 13.46 16.78
N TYR A 68 10.98 13.35 17.69
CA TYR A 68 11.58 12.08 18.09
C TYR A 68 11.12 11.73 19.50
N ASP A 69 10.91 10.45 19.75
CA ASP A 69 10.63 9.95 21.09
C ASP A 69 11.88 9.98 21.99
N GLU A 70 11.71 9.59 23.26
CA GLU A 70 12.80 9.54 24.25
C GLU A 70 13.95 8.60 23.86
N HIS A 71 13.70 7.69 22.92
CA HIS A 71 14.67 6.71 22.43
C HIS A 71 15.29 7.09 21.08
N GLY A 72 14.93 8.26 20.53
CA GLY A 72 15.47 8.76 19.27
C GLY A 72 14.80 8.18 18.02
N HIS A 73 13.64 7.54 18.16
CA HIS A 73 12.84 7.09 17.03
C HIS A 73 11.88 8.18 16.55
N PRO A 74 11.71 8.38 15.24
CA PRO A 74 10.78 9.37 14.72
C PRO A 74 9.34 9.03 15.11
N GLU A 75 8.61 9.99 15.66
CA GLU A 75 7.19 9.85 16.03
C GLU A 75 6.30 9.88 14.77
N LEU A 76 6.33 8.80 14.00
CA LEU A 76 5.66 8.67 12.70
C LEU A 76 4.13 8.80 12.75
N GLY A 77 3.54 8.59 13.91
CA GLY A 77 2.09 8.69 14.10
C GLY A 77 1.53 10.12 14.11
N LYS A 78 2.41 11.11 14.28
CA LYS A 78 2.01 12.53 14.34
C LYS A 78 2.07 13.24 12.98
N VAL A 79 2.61 12.59 11.95
CA VAL A 79 2.81 13.18 10.63
C VAL A 79 1.94 12.50 9.59
N SER A 80 1.27 13.29 8.78
CA SER A 80 0.48 12.79 7.66
C SER A 80 1.37 12.20 6.58
N LYS A 81 1.35 10.89 6.45
CA LYS A 81 2.14 10.13 5.47
C LYS A 81 1.76 10.47 4.03
N ALA A 82 0.48 10.73 3.80
CA ALA A 82 0.01 11.14 2.48
C ALA A 82 0.58 12.50 2.07
N HIS A 83 0.69 13.46 3.01
CA HIS A 83 1.31 14.76 2.74
C HIS A 83 2.79 14.61 2.42
N ILE A 84 3.51 13.75 3.14
CA ILE A 84 4.92 13.47 2.92
C ILE A 84 5.17 13.01 1.47
N PHE A 85 4.50 11.95 1.07
CA PHE A 85 4.66 11.43 -0.29
C PHE A 85 4.21 12.44 -1.34
N ASN A 86 3.14 13.20 -1.05
CA ASN A 86 2.65 14.23 -1.96
C ASN A 86 3.69 15.33 -2.20
N GLU A 87 4.34 15.84 -1.16
CA GLU A 87 5.38 16.88 -1.30
C GLU A 87 6.56 16.38 -2.13
N MET A 88 6.97 15.15 -1.93
CA MET A 88 8.06 14.55 -2.72
C MET A 88 7.68 14.36 -4.18
N ILE A 89 6.47 13.88 -4.43
CA ILE A 89 5.94 13.72 -5.79
C ILE A 89 5.83 15.09 -6.47
N GLU A 90 5.29 16.10 -5.80
CA GLU A 90 5.18 17.47 -6.36
C GLU A 90 6.54 18.09 -6.66
N LYS A 91 7.52 17.88 -5.77
CA LYS A 91 8.89 18.33 -6.02
C LYS A 91 9.46 17.69 -7.29
N LYS A 92 9.35 16.37 -7.41
CA LYS A 92 9.84 15.63 -8.59
C LYS A 92 9.12 16.04 -9.88
N VAL A 93 7.79 16.15 -9.83
CA VAL A 93 6.97 16.64 -10.96
C VAL A 93 7.41 18.02 -11.42
N LYS A 94 7.71 18.92 -10.47
CA LYS A 94 8.19 20.27 -10.77
C LYS A 94 9.59 20.25 -11.39
N GLU A 95 10.50 19.43 -10.86
CA GLU A 95 11.84 19.26 -11.42
C GLU A 95 11.80 18.77 -12.88
N LEU A 96 10.86 17.87 -13.18
CA LEU A 96 10.65 17.33 -14.52
C LEU A 96 9.86 18.28 -15.46
N GLY A 97 9.37 19.41 -14.96
CA GLY A 97 8.54 20.34 -15.74
C GLY A 97 7.15 19.78 -16.11
N ILE A 98 6.71 18.71 -15.46
CA ILE A 98 5.40 18.10 -15.73
C ILE A 98 4.31 18.90 -15.00
N LYS A 99 3.28 19.34 -15.74
CA LYS A 99 2.16 20.09 -15.16
C LYS A 99 1.13 19.14 -14.58
N VAL A 100 1.21 18.89 -13.27
CA VAL A 100 0.25 18.11 -12.48
C VAL A 100 0.00 18.81 -11.14
N LYS A 101 -1.23 18.76 -10.66
CA LYS A 101 -1.58 19.14 -9.29
C LYS A 101 -2.02 17.89 -8.57
N SER A 102 -1.37 17.55 -7.46
CA SER A 102 -1.76 16.45 -6.60
C SER A 102 -2.47 16.95 -5.34
N ARG A 103 -3.22 16.07 -4.71
CA ARG A 103 -3.89 16.32 -3.43
C ARG A 103 -3.74 15.09 -2.56
N PRO A 104 -3.13 15.21 -1.39
CA PRO A 104 -3.02 14.10 -0.45
C PRO A 104 -4.38 13.81 0.18
N VAL A 105 -4.70 12.53 0.31
CA VAL A 105 -5.89 12.04 1.03
C VAL A 105 -5.46 10.86 1.88
N GLU A 106 -5.77 10.90 3.16
CA GLU A 106 -5.62 9.76 4.05
C GLU A 106 -6.97 9.09 4.24
N LEU A 107 -7.04 7.81 3.88
CA LEU A 107 -8.23 7.01 4.07
C LEU A 107 -8.28 6.52 5.53
N GLY A 108 -9.26 6.95 6.27
CA GLY A 108 -9.41 6.66 7.68
C GLY A 108 -10.85 6.32 8.06
N TYR A 109 -11.39 7.06 9.00
CA TYR A 109 -12.73 6.86 9.52
C TYR A 109 -13.84 7.04 8.48
N GLU A 110 -13.61 7.79 7.42
CA GLU A 110 -14.56 7.97 6.30
C GLU A 110 -14.97 6.63 5.68
N ILE A 111 -14.05 5.65 5.65
CA ILE A 111 -14.36 4.30 5.16
C ILE A 111 -14.90 3.43 6.29
N ARG A 112 -14.30 3.50 7.49
CA ARG A 112 -14.69 2.66 8.63
C ARG A 112 -16.07 2.99 9.20
N CYS A 113 -16.54 4.22 9.01
CA CYS A 113 -17.83 4.70 9.51
C CYS A 113 -18.92 4.72 8.44
N GLN A 114 -18.74 4.00 7.33
CA GLN A 114 -19.79 3.82 6.34
C GLN A 114 -20.93 2.94 6.86
N THR A 115 -22.12 3.15 6.36
CA THR A 115 -23.27 2.29 6.68
C THR A 115 -22.96 0.85 6.26
N PRO A 116 -23.13 -0.13 7.19
CA PRO A 116 -22.87 -1.53 6.86
C PRO A 116 -23.81 -2.02 5.77
N ILE A 117 -23.28 -2.84 4.88
CA ILE A 117 -24.06 -3.55 3.86
C ILE A 117 -24.54 -4.91 4.41
N ALA A 118 -25.40 -5.60 3.67
CA ALA A 118 -25.96 -6.89 4.10
C ALA A 118 -24.88 -7.92 4.44
N TYR A 119 -23.76 -7.95 3.71
CA TYR A 119 -22.61 -8.81 4.01
C TYR A 119 -22.04 -8.53 5.40
N ASP A 120 -21.80 -7.27 5.73
CA ASP A 120 -21.24 -6.89 7.04
C ASP A 120 -22.17 -7.29 8.18
N LEU A 121 -23.49 -7.09 8.01
CA LEU A 121 -24.50 -7.45 9.01
C LEU A 121 -24.55 -8.96 9.25
N THR A 122 -24.54 -9.74 8.18
CA THR A 122 -24.53 -11.20 8.27
C THR A 122 -23.26 -11.70 8.95
N TYR A 123 -22.11 -11.25 8.46
CA TYR A 123 -20.81 -11.67 9.00
C TYR A 123 -20.61 -11.27 10.46
N CYS A 124 -21.01 -10.06 10.86
CA CYS A 124 -20.97 -9.64 12.26
C CYS A 124 -21.90 -10.46 13.15
N SER A 125 -23.08 -10.85 12.62
CA SER A 125 -24.01 -11.72 13.35
C SER A 125 -23.43 -13.12 13.56
N GLU A 126 -22.81 -13.69 12.55
CA GLU A 126 -22.09 -14.98 12.62
C GLU A 126 -20.96 -14.92 13.65
N LEU A 127 -20.15 -13.84 13.64
CA LEU A 127 -19.13 -13.62 14.64
C LEU A 127 -19.72 -13.55 16.06
N GLY A 128 -20.83 -12.81 16.25
CA GLY A 128 -21.50 -12.72 17.56
C GLY A 128 -22.03 -14.06 18.05
N ILE A 129 -22.68 -14.83 17.20
CA ILE A 129 -23.13 -16.20 17.51
C ILE A 129 -21.92 -17.07 17.82
N GLY A 130 -20.82 -16.92 17.07
CA GLY A 130 -19.57 -17.60 17.28
C GLY A 130 -18.97 -17.36 18.66
N VAL A 131 -18.96 -16.11 19.14
CA VAL A 131 -18.51 -15.77 20.50
C VAL A 131 -19.33 -16.54 21.54
N HIS A 132 -20.66 -16.51 21.43
CA HIS A 132 -21.53 -17.24 22.36
C HIS A 132 -21.27 -18.75 22.33
N LYS A 133 -21.17 -19.35 21.15
CA LYS A 133 -20.91 -20.77 20.98
C LYS A 133 -19.59 -21.19 21.63
N LEU A 134 -18.48 -20.50 21.31
CA LEU A 134 -17.16 -20.83 21.84
C LEU A 134 -17.10 -20.61 23.37
N PHE A 135 -17.74 -19.57 23.88
CA PHE A 135 -17.85 -19.34 25.32
C PHE A 135 -18.61 -20.47 26.02
N ALA A 136 -19.75 -20.87 25.47
CA ALA A 136 -20.55 -21.97 26.02
C ALA A 136 -19.80 -23.33 26.02
N GLU A 137 -18.89 -23.51 25.04
CA GLU A 137 -18.00 -24.68 24.96
C GLU A 137 -16.76 -24.56 25.86
N GLY A 138 -16.61 -23.49 26.63
CA GLY A 138 -15.45 -23.21 27.50
C GLY A 138 -14.15 -22.89 26.75
N LYS A 139 -14.23 -22.54 25.47
CA LYS A 139 -13.07 -22.18 24.65
C LYS A 139 -12.71 -20.72 24.88
N THR A 140 -11.52 -20.49 25.41
CA THR A 140 -10.96 -19.17 25.73
C THR A 140 -9.57 -18.99 25.13
N GLY A 141 -9.06 -17.75 25.10
CA GLY A 141 -7.73 -17.45 24.51
C GLY A 141 -7.70 -17.57 22.99
N CYS A 142 -8.84 -17.43 22.33
CA CYS A 142 -8.98 -17.50 20.88
C CYS A 142 -9.82 -16.34 20.34
N MET A 143 -9.63 -16.05 19.05
CA MET A 143 -10.57 -15.24 18.28
C MET A 143 -11.63 -16.14 17.65
N VAL A 144 -12.80 -15.59 17.35
CA VAL A 144 -13.79 -16.25 16.51
C VAL A 144 -13.33 -16.16 15.06
N TYR A 145 -13.29 -17.29 14.39
CA TYR A 145 -13.07 -17.38 12.95
C TYR A 145 -14.31 -17.96 12.28
N VAL A 146 -14.75 -17.31 11.20
CA VAL A 146 -15.86 -17.79 10.36
C VAL A 146 -15.28 -18.04 8.97
N ASP A 147 -15.47 -19.25 8.46
CA ASP A 147 -15.01 -19.61 7.12
C ASP A 147 -15.97 -19.10 6.02
N SER A 148 -15.65 -19.38 4.76
CA SER A 148 -16.47 -18.97 3.60
C SER A 148 -17.84 -19.62 3.56
N GLU A 149 -18.06 -20.71 4.32
CA GLU A 149 -19.32 -21.44 4.41
C GLU A 149 -20.16 -21.04 5.63
N GLY A 150 -19.65 -20.10 6.46
CA GLY A 150 -20.32 -19.62 7.68
C GLY A 150 -20.06 -20.50 8.90
N ASN A 151 -19.11 -21.44 8.86
CA ASN A 151 -18.80 -22.26 10.02
C ASN A 151 -17.89 -21.53 11.00
N VAL A 152 -18.29 -21.58 12.28
CA VAL A 152 -17.53 -20.97 13.37
C VAL A 152 -16.50 -21.94 13.92
N SER A 153 -15.26 -21.47 14.07
CA SER A 153 -14.16 -22.19 14.72
C SER A 153 -13.30 -21.26 15.59
N PRO A 154 -12.60 -21.81 16.61
CA PRO A 154 -11.67 -21.02 17.40
C PRO A 154 -10.34 -20.87 16.66
N LEU A 155 -9.84 -19.64 16.60
CA LEU A 155 -8.49 -19.33 16.13
C LEU A 155 -7.65 -18.93 17.35
N TYR A 156 -6.85 -19.86 17.86
CA TYR A 156 -6.06 -19.62 19.06
C TYR A 156 -4.89 -18.67 18.78
N LEU A 157 -4.75 -17.64 19.61
CA LEU A 157 -3.68 -16.64 19.46
C LEU A 157 -2.29 -17.27 19.52
N LYS A 158 -2.10 -18.29 20.37
CA LYS A 158 -0.84 -19.03 20.47
C LYS A 158 -0.44 -19.75 19.17
N ASP A 159 -1.42 -20.17 18.37
CA ASP A 159 -1.18 -20.90 17.12
C ASP A 159 -0.84 -19.95 15.97
N LEU A 160 -1.08 -18.65 16.15
CA LEU A 160 -0.74 -17.60 15.20
C LEU A 160 0.66 -17.03 15.41
N GLN A 161 1.26 -17.29 16.57
CA GLN A 161 2.58 -16.75 16.88
C GLN A 161 3.67 -17.47 16.10
N ASP A 162 4.56 -16.69 15.49
CA ASP A 162 5.80 -17.21 14.95
C ASP A 162 6.64 -17.79 16.09
N PRO A 163 7.05 -19.07 16.03
CA PRO A 163 7.74 -19.75 17.12
C PRO A 163 9.10 -19.14 17.47
N THR A 164 9.71 -18.41 16.54
CA THR A 164 11.02 -17.79 16.73
C THR A 164 10.93 -16.42 17.37
N THR A 165 9.96 -15.61 16.91
CA THR A 165 9.83 -14.21 17.34
C THR A 165 8.79 -14.01 18.44
N GLY A 166 7.90 -14.99 18.67
CA GLY A 166 6.75 -14.88 19.58
C GLY A 166 5.71 -13.83 19.16
N LYS A 167 5.86 -13.25 17.97
CA LYS A 167 4.93 -12.22 17.44
C LYS A 167 3.99 -12.83 16.42
N ILE A 168 2.80 -12.26 16.30
CA ILE A 168 1.87 -12.59 15.24
C ILE A 168 2.34 -11.86 13.97
N PRO A 169 2.74 -12.61 12.90
CA PRO A 169 3.19 -11.99 11.68
C PRO A 169 2.04 -11.24 10.98
N PRO A 170 2.31 -10.12 10.32
CA PRO A 170 1.32 -9.43 9.50
C PRO A 170 0.90 -10.34 8.34
N ARG A 171 -0.37 -10.21 7.94
CA ARG A 171 -0.87 -10.89 6.73
C ARG A 171 -0.39 -10.12 5.51
N LEU A 172 0.51 -10.75 4.74
CA LEU A 172 1.10 -10.17 3.55
C LEU A 172 0.27 -10.47 2.29
N VAL A 173 0.40 -9.60 1.29
CA VAL A 173 -0.15 -9.84 -0.04
C VAL A 173 0.78 -10.81 -0.79
N ASP A 174 0.22 -11.89 -1.32
CA ASP A 174 0.97 -12.77 -2.22
C ASP A 174 1.06 -12.14 -3.62
N ILE A 175 2.22 -11.52 -3.89
CA ILE A 175 2.52 -10.87 -5.17
C ILE A 175 2.69 -11.84 -6.34
N LYS A 176 2.73 -13.15 -6.07
CA LYS A 176 2.81 -14.20 -7.10
C LYS A 176 1.44 -14.80 -7.42
N SER A 177 0.41 -14.39 -6.70
CA SER A 177 -0.95 -14.87 -6.96
C SER A 177 -1.49 -14.35 -8.30
N ASP A 178 -2.31 -15.14 -8.97
CA ASP A 178 -3.00 -14.73 -10.20
C ASP A 178 -3.83 -13.47 -9.99
N LYS A 179 -4.41 -13.32 -8.80
CA LYS A 179 -5.16 -12.13 -8.42
C LYS A 179 -4.30 -10.87 -8.44
N PHE A 180 -3.09 -10.93 -7.89
CA PHE A 180 -2.18 -9.79 -7.89
C PHE A 180 -1.66 -9.51 -9.30
N THR A 181 -1.24 -10.53 -10.03
CA THR A 181 -0.78 -10.42 -11.42
C THR A 181 -1.86 -9.79 -12.30
N SER A 182 -3.11 -10.21 -12.15
CA SER A 182 -4.24 -9.61 -12.87
C SER A 182 -4.38 -8.11 -12.59
N VAL A 183 -4.19 -7.65 -11.33
CA VAL A 183 -4.21 -6.22 -10.99
C VAL A 183 -3.07 -5.47 -11.68
N VAL A 184 -1.86 -6.02 -11.63
CA VAL A 184 -0.68 -5.39 -12.27
C VAL A 184 -0.88 -5.24 -13.77
N GLU A 185 -1.33 -6.28 -14.45
CA GLU A 185 -1.44 -6.31 -15.90
C GLU A 185 -2.63 -5.50 -16.45
N THR A 186 -3.74 -5.41 -15.70
CA THR A 186 -4.98 -4.83 -16.22
C THR A 186 -5.34 -3.47 -15.65
N ILE A 187 -4.89 -3.14 -14.45
CA ILE A 187 -5.29 -1.92 -13.73
C ILE A 187 -4.15 -0.91 -13.66
N LEU A 188 -2.91 -1.35 -13.38
CA LEU A 188 -1.80 -0.43 -13.26
C LEU A 188 -1.42 0.18 -14.60
N ASN A 189 -1.17 1.48 -14.58
CA ASN A 189 -0.63 2.19 -15.72
C ASN A 189 0.78 2.67 -15.34
N ALA A 190 1.79 2.03 -15.86
CA ALA A 190 3.18 2.36 -15.61
C ALA A 190 3.99 2.29 -16.91
N ILE A 191 5.13 2.97 -16.94
CA ILE A 191 6.06 2.93 -18.06
C ILE A 191 6.68 1.54 -18.16
N THR A 192 6.68 1.02 -19.38
CA THR A 192 7.36 -0.19 -19.80
C THR A 192 8.30 0.12 -20.96
N PRO A 193 9.17 -0.80 -21.40
CA PRO A 193 10.06 -0.57 -22.55
C PRO A 193 9.34 -0.11 -23.82
N ALA A 194 8.08 -0.52 -24.01
CA ALA A 194 7.27 -0.09 -25.15
C ALA A 194 6.93 1.41 -25.15
N ASP A 195 7.00 2.06 -24.00
CA ASP A 195 6.63 3.46 -23.83
C ASP A 195 7.82 4.42 -23.91
N TYR A 196 9.06 3.94 -23.95
CA TYR A 196 10.25 4.77 -23.81
C TYR A 196 10.31 5.94 -24.81
N GLU A 197 10.02 5.70 -26.07
CA GLU A 197 10.07 6.75 -27.08
C GLU A 197 9.04 7.87 -26.79
N ALA A 198 7.83 7.51 -26.42
CA ALA A 198 6.80 8.50 -26.06
C ALA A 198 7.11 9.20 -24.73
N ALA A 199 7.72 8.49 -23.79
CA ALA A 199 8.07 9.01 -22.47
C ALA A 199 9.22 10.04 -22.52
N LYS A 200 10.07 10.03 -23.56
CA LYS A 200 11.13 11.04 -23.77
C LYS A 200 10.57 12.47 -23.89
N ALA A 201 9.31 12.63 -24.23
CA ALA A 201 8.66 13.94 -24.23
C ALA A 201 8.48 14.54 -22.83
N TYR A 202 8.59 13.73 -21.77
CA TYR A 202 8.37 14.11 -20.38
C TYR A 202 9.62 13.96 -19.50
N VAL A 203 10.48 13.00 -19.80
CA VAL A 203 11.68 12.70 -19.02
C VAL A 203 12.86 12.35 -19.94
N PRO A 204 14.09 12.77 -19.61
CA PRO A 204 15.27 12.47 -20.44
C PRO A 204 15.62 10.97 -20.42
N ASN A 205 15.43 10.31 -19.29
CA ASN A 205 15.80 8.91 -19.06
C ASN A 205 14.55 8.07 -18.66
N PRO A 206 13.70 7.65 -19.61
CA PRO A 206 12.48 6.89 -19.31
C PRO A 206 12.72 5.60 -18.52
N GLU A 207 13.90 5.02 -18.67
CA GLU A 207 14.29 3.78 -18.00
C GLU A 207 14.32 3.86 -16.47
N GLU A 208 14.55 5.07 -15.92
CA GLU A 208 14.52 5.33 -14.47
C GLU A 208 13.10 5.22 -13.89
N TYR A 209 12.08 5.29 -14.75
CA TYR A 209 10.67 5.24 -14.41
C TYR A 209 10.01 3.94 -14.89
N ASP A 210 10.80 2.99 -15.40
CA ASP A 210 10.29 1.68 -15.80
C ASP A 210 9.89 0.87 -14.55
N PHE A 211 8.63 0.45 -14.52
CA PHE A 211 8.04 -0.26 -13.38
C PHE A 211 8.81 -1.52 -13.01
N HIS A 212 9.18 -2.34 -14.00
CA HIS A 212 9.91 -3.58 -13.77
C HIS A 212 11.35 -3.33 -13.31
N LYS A 213 12.00 -2.30 -13.87
CA LYS A 213 13.36 -1.93 -13.45
C LYS A 213 13.39 -1.37 -12.03
N ILE A 214 12.44 -0.51 -11.65
CA ILE A 214 12.36 0.04 -10.29
C ILE A 214 12.22 -1.08 -9.27
N LEU A 215 11.38 -2.07 -9.56
CA LEU A 215 11.07 -3.19 -8.66
C LEU A 215 12.02 -4.38 -8.82
N ASN A 216 12.96 -4.33 -9.77
CA ASN A 216 13.83 -5.45 -10.13
C ASN A 216 13.05 -6.73 -10.49
N TRP A 217 11.92 -6.56 -11.14
CA TRP A 217 11.09 -7.66 -11.65
C TRP A 217 11.55 -8.04 -13.06
N LYS A 218 11.41 -9.34 -13.37
CA LYS A 218 11.76 -9.88 -14.69
C LYS A 218 10.55 -9.90 -15.61
#